data_a916c08cee8ccfe2029278fbaa8a32a3
#
_entry.id   a916c08cee8ccfe2029278fbaa8a32a3
#
_cell.length_a   1.000
_cell.length_b   1.000
_cell.length_c   1.000
_cell.angle_alpha   90.00
_cell.angle_beta   90.00
_cell.angle_gamma   90.00
#
_symmetry.space_group_name_H-M   'P 1'
#
loop_
_entity.id
_entity.type
_entity.pdbx_description
1 polymer ?
#
loop_
_entity_poly.entity_id
_entity_poly.type
_entity_poly.pdbx_seq_one_letter_code
_entity_poly.pdbx_strand_id
1 'polypeptide(L)'
;MRISLNKTIYEPDSFSTEQELEDAVQKHAEDIFSNDCIYICIKKRVTNKNNNFINIPDAYVIDFRGRPKLWVVENELSTHDSFRHVGVQMLQFASQFTEGSFEIKSMLLEAIHNDNSLQETAKKLTEKLKFQNISEVLDYA
;
A
#
# COMPACT_ATOMS: atom_id res chain seq x y z
N MET A 1 17.38 -13.28 16.08
CA MET A 1 16.30 -13.12 17.10
C MET A 1 15.44 -14.38 17.02
N ARG A 2 15.02 -14.97 18.14
CA ARG A 2 14.09 -16.12 18.17
C ARG A 2 12.84 -15.70 18.94
N ILE A 3 11.68 -16.07 18.45
CA ILE A 3 10.40 -15.80 19.12
C ILE A 3 9.79 -17.14 19.49
N SER A 4 9.37 -17.32 20.75
CA SER A 4 8.65 -18.49 21.21
C SER A 4 7.19 -18.13 21.52
N LEU A 5 6.26 -18.78 20.86
CA LEU A 5 4.84 -18.61 21.05
C LEU A 5 4.15 -19.98 21.10
N ASN A 6 3.39 -20.26 22.15
CA ASN A 6 2.66 -21.53 22.32
C ASN A 6 3.54 -22.79 22.11
N LYS A 7 4.76 -22.80 22.65
CA LYS A 7 5.77 -23.85 22.49
C LYS A 7 6.33 -24.04 21.08
N THR A 8 5.97 -23.17 20.13
CA THR A 8 6.56 -23.12 18.79
C THR A 8 7.68 -22.08 18.78
N ILE A 9 8.83 -22.46 18.24
CA ILE A 9 9.96 -21.56 18.07
C ILE A 9 9.95 -21.05 16.64
N TYR A 10 9.95 -19.73 16.49
CA TYR A 10 10.05 -19.03 15.22
C TYR A 10 11.46 -18.46 15.09
N GLU A 11 12.11 -18.70 14.00
CA GLU A 11 13.38 -18.13 13.63
C GLU A 11 13.19 -17.12 12.49
N PRO A 12 14.06 -16.09 12.41
CA PRO A 12 14.02 -15.19 11.25
C PRO A 12 14.29 -15.99 9.99
N ASP A 13 13.47 -15.79 8.99
CA ASP A 13 13.72 -16.23 7.63
C ASP A 13 14.03 -15.02 6.75
N SER A 14 14.70 -15.22 5.63
CA SER A 14 15.05 -14.16 4.68
C SER A 14 14.34 -14.40 3.37
N PHE A 15 13.77 -13.35 2.81
CA PHE A 15 13.25 -13.40 1.46
C PHE A 15 14.40 -13.42 0.46
N SER A 16 14.28 -14.25 -0.57
CA SER A 16 15.27 -14.38 -1.63
C SER A 16 15.07 -13.31 -2.73
N THR A 17 13.85 -12.84 -2.88
CA THR A 17 13.47 -11.85 -3.89
C THR A 17 12.51 -10.80 -3.31
N GLU A 18 12.49 -9.60 -3.91
CA GLU A 18 11.52 -8.57 -3.57
C GLU A 18 10.08 -9.04 -3.80
N GLN A 19 9.84 -9.84 -4.83
CA GLN A 19 8.52 -10.39 -5.11
C GLN A 19 8.01 -11.29 -3.98
N GLU A 20 8.87 -12.12 -3.39
CA GLU A 20 8.50 -12.92 -2.21
C GLU A 20 8.13 -12.04 -1.01
N LEU A 21 8.88 -10.95 -0.80
CA LEU A 21 8.59 -9.98 0.24
C LEU A 21 7.25 -9.28 -0.03
N GLU A 22 7.03 -8.77 -1.24
CA GLU A 22 5.78 -8.12 -1.66
C GLU A 22 4.56 -9.03 -1.47
N ASP A 23 4.66 -10.30 -1.91
CA ASP A 23 3.58 -11.28 -1.76
C ASP A 23 3.29 -11.58 -0.27
N ALA A 24 4.33 -11.64 0.57
CA ALA A 24 4.17 -11.81 2.01
C ALA A 24 3.51 -10.58 2.67
N VAL A 25 3.95 -9.37 2.31
CA VAL A 25 3.35 -8.12 2.81
C VAL A 25 1.88 -8.02 2.39
N GLN A 26 1.56 -8.30 1.13
CA GLN A 26 0.19 -8.30 0.64
C GLN A 26 -0.68 -9.32 1.38
N LYS A 27 -0.19 -10.55 1.57
CA LYS A 27 -0.89 -11.62 2.27
C LYS A 27 -1.19 -11.30 3.73
N HIS A 28 -0.28 -10.58 4.39
CA HIS A 28 -0.36 -10.22 5.80
C HIS A 28 -0.65 -8.74 6.04
N ALA A 29 -1.23 -8.05 5.04
CA ALA A 29 -1.46 -6.61 5.10
C ALA A 29 -2.33 -6.19 6.29
N GLU A 30 -3.36 -6.97 6.65
CA GLU A 30 -4.20 -6.70 7.82
C GLU A 30 -3.42 -6.82 9.13
N ASP A 31 -2.50 -7.77 9.24
CA ASP A 31 -1.65 -7.95 10.43
C ASP A 31 -0.62 -6.83 10.56
N ILE A 32 -0.07 -6.36 9.42
CA ILE A 32 0.99 -5.33 9.37
C ILE A 32 0.38 -3.93 9.56
N PHE A 33 -0.68 -3.61 8.83
CA PHE A 33 -1.24 -2.25 8.76
C PHE A 33 -2.53 -2.07 9.57
N SER A 34 -3.26 -3.13 9.91
CA SER A 34 -4.51 -3.15 10.64
C SER A 34 -5.73 -3.45 9.74
N ASN A 35 -6.78 -4.00 10.34
CA ASN A 35 -8.08 -4.24 9.70
C ASN A 35 -8.86 -2.94 9.35
N ASP A 36 -8.39 -1.80 9.82
CA ASP A 36 -8.93 -0.48 9.47
C ASP A 36 -8.13 0.20 8.35
N CYS A 37 -7.43 -0.59 7.53
CA CYS A 37 -6.65 -0.14 6.39
C CYS A 37 -7.04 -0.90 5.13
N ILE A 38 -6.82 -0.27 3.96
CA ILE A 38 -6.91 -0.92 2.65
C ILE A 38 -5.52 -0.92 2.02
N TYR A 39 -4.96 -2.10 1.78
CA TYR A 39 -3.70 -2.27 1.05
C TYR A 39 -3.99 -2.45 -0.44
N ILE A 40 -3.39 -1.63 -1.29
CA ILE A 40 -3.61 -1.62 -2.74
C ILE A 40 -2.28 -1.80 -3.44
N CYS A 41 -2.00 -3.01 -3.94
CA CYS A 41 -0.84 -3.29 -4.78
C CYS A 41 -1.05 -2.68 -6.18
N ILE A 42 -0.16 -1.79 -6.60
CA ILE A 42 -0.27 -1.03 -7.84
C ILE A 42 0.61 -1.60 -8.96
N LYS A 43 1.77 -2.15 -8.64
CA LYS A 43 2.75 -2.68 -9.63
C LYS A 43 2.10 -3.57 -10.71
N LYS A 44 1.17 -4.42 -10.32
CA LYS A 44 0.50 -5.35 -11.24
C LYS A 44 -0.55 -4.70 -12.14
N ARG A 45 -0.95 -3.44 -11.88
CA ARG A 45 -2.11 -2.78 -12.50
C ARG A 45 -1.72 -1.69 -13.51
N VAL A 46 -0.51 -1.15 -13.41
CA VAL A 46 -0.06 -0.01 -14.22
C VAL A 46 0.64 -0.42 -15.52
N THR A 47 0.93 -1.70 -15.72
CA THR A 47 1.67 -2.23 -16.89
C THR A 47 0.99 -1.98 -18.25
N ASN A 48 -0.25 -1.48 -18.29
CA ASN A 48 -1.04 -1.42 -19.54
C ASN A 48 -1.46 -0.02 -20.02
N LYS A 49 -1.01 1.07 -19.40
CA LYS A 49 -1.37 2.43 -19.90
C LYS A 49 -0.16 3.34 -19.90
N ASN A 50 -0.06 4.17 -20.96
CA ASN A 50 0.89 5.27 -21.11
C ASN A 50 0.74 6.31 -19.97
N ASN A 51 1.08 5.95 -18.77
CA ASN A 51 1.04 6.86 -17.64
C ASN A 51 2.40 7.53 -17.51
N ASN A 52 2.40 8.84 -17.48
CA ASN A 52 3.58 9.69 -17.28
C ASN A 52 4.15 9.60 -15.83
N PHE A 53 3.85 8.54 -15.10
CA PHE A 53 4.45 8.32 -13.77
C PHE A 53 5.89 7.87 -13.94
N ILE A 54 6.82 8.67 -13.41
CA ILE A 54 8.26 8.39 -13.46
C ILE A 54 8.61 7.25 -12.52
N ASN A 55 7.88 7.12 -11.41
CA ASN A 55 8.01 6.02 -10.44
C ASN A 55 6.64 5.60 -9.91
N ILE A 56 6.44 4.30 -9.78
CA ILE A 56 5.24 3.68 -9.25
C ILE A 56 5.65 2.93 -8.00
N PRO A 57 5.06 3.23 -6.82
CA PRO A 57 5.36 2.50 -5.61
C PRO A 57 4.84 1.07 -5.69
N ASP A 58 5.34 0.19 -4.82
CA ASP A 58 4.87 -1.18 -4.74
C ASP A 58 3.40 -1.24 -4.35
N ALA A 59 2.99 -0.40 -3.39
CA ALA A 59 1.61 -0.31 -2.95
C ALA A 59 1.27 1.04 -2.30
N TYR A 60 -0.03 1.24 -2.12
CA TYR A 60 -0.59 2.28 -1.26
C TYR A 60 -1.39 1.64 -0.12
N VAL A 61 -1.41 2.32 1.03
CA VAL A 61 -2.28 1.98 2.14
C VAL A 61 -3.17 3.18 2.46
N ILE A 62 -4.50 2.96 2.39
CA ILE A 62 -5.47 3.92 2.89
C ILE A 62 -5.75 3.55 4.34
N ASP A 63 -5.33 4.39 5.27
CA ASP A 63 -5.49 4.20 6.72
C ASP A 63 -6.68 5.00 7.21
N PHE A 64 -7.67 4.32 7.75
CA PHE A 64 -8.91 4.91 8.26
C PHE A 64 -8.87 5.21 9.77
N ARG A 65 -7.76 4.97 10.45
CA ARG A 65 -7.64 5.24 11.90
C ARG A 65 -7.55 6.73 12.19
N GLY A 66 -8.62 7.31 12.70
CA GLY A 66 -8.74 8.73 12.94
C GLY A 66 -9.02 9.52 11.66
N ARG A 67 -8.24 10.57 11.38
CA ARG A 67 -8.30 11.25 10.09
C ARG A 67 -7.70 10.34 9.02
N PRO A 68 -8.38 10.11 7.89
CA PRO A 68 -7.85 9.31 6.81
C PRO A 68 -6.46 9.78 6.35
N LYS A 69 -5.61 8.81 6.01
CA LYS A 69 -4.24 9.06 5.52
C LYS A 69 -3.94 8.10 4.38
N LEU A 70 -3.19 8.59 3.42
CA LEU A 70 -2.63 7.77 2.35
C LEU A 70 -1.14 7.57 2.61
N TRP A 71 -0.73 6.31 2.67
CA TRP A 71 0.67 5.92 2.84
C TRP A 71 1.19 5.29 1.56
N VAL A 72 2.42 5.60 1.21
CA VAL A 72 3.19 4.93 0.17
C VAL A 72 3.95 3.77 0.80
N VAL A 73 3.93 2.61 0.17
CA VAL A 73 4.65 1.41 0.61
C VAL A 73 5.69 1.03 -0.44
N GLU A 74 6.93 0.90 0.02
CA GLU A 74 8.05 0.34 -0.71
C GLU A 74 8.60 -0.86 0.05
N ASN A 75 8.77 -1.98 -0.63
CA ASN A 75 9.30 -3.21 -0.09
C ASN A 75 10.74 -3.38 -0.59
N GLU A 76 11.70 -3.35 0.32
CA GLU A 76 13.11 -3.45 -0.03
C GLU A 76 13.79 -4.55 0.79
N LEU A 77 14.59 -5.37 0.14
CA LEU A 77 15.37 -6.40 0.82
C LEU A 77 16.47 -5.76 1.67
N SER A 78 16.69 -6.27 2.86
CA SER A 78 17.72 -5.80 3.78
C SER A 78 19.16 -5.96 3.24
N THR A 79 19.32 -6.73 2.17
CA THR A 79 20.61 -6.94 1.47
C THR A 79 20.95 -5.80 0.50
N HIS A 80 19.97 -4.96 0.15
CA HIS A 80 20.18 -3.80 -0.71
C HIS A 80 20.53 -2.56 0.11
N ASP A 81 21.09 -1.53 -0.54
CA ASP A 81 21.31 -0.22 0.08
C ASP A 81 19.99 0.53 0.20
N SER A 82 19.20 0.15 1.23
CA SER A 82 17.85 0.66 1.46
C SER A 82 17.79 2.19 1.55
N PHE A 83 18.86 2.83 2.09
CA PHE A 83 18.87 4.28 2.19
C PHE A 83 18.95 4.95 0.83
N ARG A 84 19.73 4.40 -0.08
CA ARG A 84 19.92 4.97 -1.42
C ARG A 84 18.71 4.70 -2.31
N HIS A 85 18.14 3.50 -2.25
CA HIS A 85 16.96 3.13 -3.03
C HIS A 85 15.70 3.81 -2.49
N VAL A 86 15.30 3.56 -1.27
CA VAL A 86 14.08 4.10 -0.66
C VAL A 86 14.12 5.62 -0.54
N GLY A 87 15.27 6.21 -0.18
CA GLY A 87 15.39 7.67 -0.02
C GLY A 87 15.16 8.43 -1.32
N VAL A 88 15.73 7.97 -2.43
CA VAL A 88 15.52 8.58 -3.75
C VAL A 88 14.07 8.42 -4.22
N GLN A 89 13.50 7.23 -4.06
CA GLN A 89 12.10 6.97 -4.42
C GLN A 89 11.13 7.84 -3.60
N MET A 90 11.34 7.98 -2.28
CA MET A 90 10.49 8.85 -1.45
C MET A 90 10.51 10.31 -1.88
N LEU A 91 11.68 10.84 -2.28
CA LEU A 91 11.78 12.20 -2.82
C LEU A 91 11.03 12.34 -4.15
N GLN A 92 11.10 11.34 -5.01
CA GLN A 92 10.38 11.32 -6.28
C GLN A 92 8.87 11.23 -6.07
N PHE A 93 8.40 10.40 -5.15
CA PHE A 93 6.97 10.34 -4.79
C PHE A 93 6.48 11.65 -4.19
N ALA A 94 7.24 12.29 -3.30
CA ALA A 94 6.86 13.58 -2.73
C ALA A 94 6.69 14.66 -3.82
N SER A 95 7.57 14.67 -4.82
CA SER A 95 7.44 15.56 -5.97
C SER A 95 6.19 15.27 -6.81
N GLN A 96 5.91 13.98 -7.08
CA GLN A 96 4.74 13.56 -7.85
C GLN A 96 3.41 13.87 -7.13
N PHE A 97 3.36 13.72 -5.80
CA PHE A 97 2.16 14.07 -5.02
C PHE A 97 1.79 15.55 -5.15
N THR A 98 2.78 16.43 -5.29
CA THR A 98 2.53 17.87 -5.41
C THR A 98 1.88 18.21 -6.77
N GLU A 99 2.17 17.47 -7.83
CA GLU A 99 1.75 17.78 -9.19
C GLU A 99 0.66 16.81 -9.72
N GLY A 100 0.53 15.62 -9.14
CA GLY A 100 -0.27 14.50 -9.67
C GLY A 100 -1.24 13.87 -8.65
N SER A 101 -1.68 14.60 -7.64
CA SER A 101 -2.60 14.05 -6.61
C SER A 101 -3.93 13.56 -7.20
N PHE A 102 -4.44 14.21 -8.24
CA PHE A 102 -5.65 13.80 -8.94
C PHE A 102 -5.48 12.48 -9.69
N GLU A 103 -4.36 12.29 -10.35
CA GLU A 103 -4.01 11.08 -11.09
C GLU A 103 -3.86 9.90 -10.13
N ILE A 104 -3.20 10.10 -8.98
CA ILE A 104 -3.06 9.07 -7.94
C ILE A 104 -4.43 8.69 -7.40
N LYS A 105 -5.28 9.65 -7.07
CA LYS A 105 -6.65 9.40 -6.62
C LYS A 105 -7.44 8.60 -7.66
N SER A 106 -7.38 9.00 -8.93
CA SER A 106 -8.09 8.32 -10.03
C SER A 106 -7.61 6.88 -10.20
N MET A 107 -6.31 6.65 -10.11
CA MET A 107 -5.69 5.33 -10.18
C MET A 107 -6.14 4.43 -9.02
N LEU A 108 -6.19 4.95 -7.79
CA LEU A 108 -6.64 4.21 -6.61
C LEU A 108 -8.13 3.85 -6.71
N LEU A 109 -8.96 4.79 -7.15
CA LEU A 109 -10.39 4.53 -7.39
C LEU A 109 -10.61 3.45 -8.46
N GLU A 110 -9.86 3.50 -9.57
CA GLU A 110 -9.90 2.47 -10.61
C GLU A 110 -9.45 1.11 -10.06
N ALA A 111 -8.39 1.08 -9.24
CA ALA A 111 -7.90 -0.14 -8.62
C ALA A 111 -8.94 -0.79 -7.69
N ILE A 112 -9.59 0.02 -6.87
CA ILE A 112 -10.67 -0.44 -5.98
C ILE A 112 -11.88 -0.90 -6.80
N HIS A 113 -12.27 -0.16 -7.84
CA HIS A 113 -13.41 -0.49 -8.68
C HIS A 113 -13.24 -1.82 -9.45
N ASN A 114 -12.02 -2.17 -9.82
CA ASN A 114 -11.72 -3.37 -10.59
C ASN A 114 -11.47 -4.62 -9.72
N ASP A 115 -11.59 -4.52 -8.39
CA ASP A 115 -11.34 -5.61 -7.46
C ASP A 115 -12.47 -5.73 -6.44
N ASN A 116 -13.25 -6.80 -6.53
CA ASN A 116 -14.42 -7.01 -5.68
C ASN A 116 -14.07 -7.03 -4.19
N SER A 117 -12.93 -7.60 -3.80
CA SER A 117 -12.51 -7.67 -2.40
C SER A 117 -12.18 -6.28 -1.87
N LEU A 118 -11.47 -5.46 -2.66
CA LEU A 118 -11.18 -4.07 -2.30
C LEU A 118 -12.47 -3.23 -2.23
N GLN A 119 -13.43 -3.45 -3.14
CA GLN A 119 -14.73 -2.77 -3.11
C GLN A 119 -15.50 -3.08 -1.82
N GLU A 120 -15.59 -4.36 -1.44
CA GLU A 120 -16.29 -4.77 -0.22
C GLU A 120 -15.61 -4.19 1.03
N THR A 121 -14.30 -4.24 1.09
CA THR A 121 -13.53 -3.66 2.20
C THR A 121 -13.71 -2.14 2.28
N ALA A 122 -13.61 -1.45 1.14
CA ALA A 122 -13.81 -0.01 1.07
C ALA A 122 -15.22 0.39 1.52
N LYS A 123 -16.24 -0.32 1.05
CA LYS A 123 -17.64 -0.10 1.46
C LYS A 123 -17.81 -0.27 2.97
N LYS A 124 -17.33 -1.38 3.52
CA LYS A 124 -17.41 -1.67 4.96
C LYS A 124 -16.75 -0.59 5.82
N LEU A 125 -15.57 -0.12 5.42
CA LEU A 125 -14.83 0.89 6.18
C LEU A 125 -15.44 2.28 6.04
N THR A 126 -15.91 2.68 4.86
CA THR A 126 -16.60 3.96 4.65
C THR A 126 -17.90 4.04 5.44
N GLU A 127 -18.70 2.96 5.45
CA GLU A 127 -19.93 2.89 6.26
C GLU A 127 -19.63 2.97 7.77
N LYS A 128 -18.63 2.22 8.25
CA LYS A 128 -18.19 2.22 9.65
C LYS A 128 -17.83 3.63 10.14
N LEU A 129 -17.20 4.43 9.27
CA LEU A 129 -16.68 5.76 9.60
C LEU A 129 -17.56 6.90 9.13
N LYS A 130 -18.72 6.59 8.57
CA LYS A 130 -19.75 7.56 8.10
C LYS A 130 -19.27 8.48 6.96
N PHE A 131 -18.37 8.02 6.12
CA PHE A 131 -18.08 8.65 4.84
C PHE A 131 -19.13 8.26 3.81
N GLN A 132 -19.41 9.13 2.85
CA GLN A 132 -20.37 8.84 1.77
C GLN A 132 -19.85 7.75 0.84
N ASN A 133 -18.56 7.81 0.52
CA ASN A 133 -17.87 6.86 -0.36
C ASN A 133 -16.35 6.97 -0.22
N ILE A 134 -15.63 6.06 -0.88
CA ILE A 134 -14.17 6.01 -0.85
C ILE A 134 -13.51 7.24 -1.51
N SER A 135 -14.17 7.89 -2.47
CA SER A 135 -13.65 9.10 -3.10
C SER A 135 -13.57 10.26 -2.09
N GLU A 136 -14.57 10.38 -1.22
CA GLU A 136 -14.54 11.36 -0.13
C GLU A 136 -13.39 11.08 0.84
N VAL A 137 -13.14 9.82 1.17
CA VAL A 137 -12.00 9.43 2.03
C VAL A 137 -10.67 9.89 1.42
N LEU A 138 -10.48 9.67 0.11
CA LEU A 138 -9.27 10.07 -0.60
C LEU A 138 -9.10 11.58 -0.73
N ASP A 139 -10.19 12.36 -0.61
CA ASP A 139 -10.10 13.83 -0.55
C ASP A 139 -9.57 14.34 0.80
N TYR A 140 -9.67 13.54 1.85
CA TYR A 140 -9.15 13.85 3.18
C TYR A 140 -7.75 13.27 3.45
N ALA A 141 -7.35 12.24 2.72
CA ALA A 141 -6.11 11.52 2.91
C ALA A 141 -4.93 12.21 2.23
#